data_ef71663b00e030b5b3a4c3ce1618e029
#
_entry.id   ef71663b00e030b5b3a4c3ce1618e029
#
_cell.length_a   1.000
_cell.length_b   1.000
_cell.length_c   1.000
_cell.angle_alpha   90.00
_cell.angle_beta   90.00
_cell.angle_gamma   90.00
#
_symmetry.space_group_name_H-M   'P 1'
#
loop_
_entity.id
_entity.type
_entity.pdbx_description
1 polymer ?
#
loop_
_entity_poly.entity_id
_entity_poly.type
_entity_poly.pdbx_seq_one_letter_code
_entity_poly.pdbx_strand_id
1 'polypeptide(L)'
;MFGINIITKAGILVFSHSFAGNYLSEIDSDIDIQAGLISAVLHALRETRGETVTAIRYRGYVLLLYEGVLTYGILFTVEDDPKLHEFLKHIVLKFEIIYTDELYKETVLNRMDFELFRIIVRNHYAEMITVDVTNLDRLIKILRPTTLTNYIIYETKFFNPVFTKIVDPLIASNIPQISRIFRDISDLEKKMRQKHTTSEISFLNFHVTGIYTPTHCVVLFYSPEQRTKNTIVREINHIKRKIFE
;
A
#
# COMPACT_ATOMS: atom_id res chain seq x y z
N MET A 1 -2.98 -1.85 -0.95
CA MET A 1 -3.15 -1.06 0.29
C MET A 1 -1.80 -0.54 0.74
N PHE A 2 -1.65 0.74 1.00
CA PHE A 2 -0.36 1.36 1.32
C PHE A 2 -0.27 1.80 2.77
N GLY A 3 -1.36 2.31 3.33
CA GLY A 3 -1.38 2.76 4.70
C GLY A 3 -2.79 3.05 5.20
N ILE A 4 -2.91 3.22 6.51
CA ILE A 4 -4.15 3.57 7.19
C ILE A 4 -3.88 4.72 8.15
N ASN A 5 -4.76 5.71 8.14
CA ASN A 5 -4.79 6.82 9.07
C ASN A 5 -6.13 6.83 9.82
N ILE A 6 -6.09 7.16 11.11
CA ILE A 6 -7.29 7.45 11.91
C ILE A 6 -7.16 8.87 12.42
N ILE A 7 -8.19 9.68 12.16
CA ILE A 7 -8.29 11.07 12.57
C ILE A 7 -9.52 11.28 13.44
N THR A 8 -9.46 12.19 14.39
CA THR A 8 -10.64 12.62 15.16
C THR A 8 -11.63 13.37 14.28
N LYS A 9 -12.85 13.56 14.76
CA LYS A 9 -13.85 14.43 14.08
C LYS A 9 -13.36 15.89 13.93
N ALA A 10 -12.45 16.32 14.81
CA ALA A 10 -11.81 17.64 14.73
C ALA A 10 -10.64 17.70 13.73
N GLY A 11 -10.31 16.60 13.03
CA GLY A 11 -9.25 16.56 12.03
C GLY A 11 -7.84 16.31 12.60
N ILE A 12 -7.72 15.89 13.86
CA ILE A 12 -6.43 15.58 14.49
C ILE A 12 -6.05 14.14 14.14
N LEU A 13 -4.86 13.92 13.59
CA LEU A 13 -4.32 12.59 13.32
C LEU A 13 -3.91 11.92 14.64
N VAL A 14 -4.58 10.82 15.00
CA VAL A 14 -4.30 10.06 16.22
C VAL A 14 -3.52 8.78 15.94
N PHE A 15 -3.72 8.15 14.79
CA PHE A 15 -3.01 6.92 14.43
C PHE A 15 -2.65 6.91 12.94
N SER A 16 -1.43 6.42 12.64
CA SER A 16 -0.95 6.21 11.28
C SER A 16 -0.15 4.91 11.20
N HIS A 17 -0.41 4.10 10.18
CA HIS A 17 0.34 2.89 9.91
C HIS A 17 0.56 2.70 8.41
N SER A 18 1.84 2.49 8.00
CA SER A 18 2.21 2.14 6.64
C SER A 18 2.40 0.62 6.51
N PHE A 19 1.78 0.01 5.49
CA PHE A 19 1.99 -1.38 5.12
C PHE A 19 3.15 -1.56 4.14
N ALA A 20 3.51 -0.49 3.42
CA ALA A 20 4.51 -0.47 2.35
C ALA A 20 5.90 0.06 2.80
N GLY A 21 6.21 0.01 4.09
CA GLY A 21 7.46 0.55 4.63
C GLY A 21 7.48 2.09 4.66
N ASN A 22 8.64 2.71 4.41
CA ASN A 22 8.82 4.17 4.49
C ASN A 22 8.11 4.97 3.38
N TYR A 23 7.18 4.36 2.68
CA TYR A 23 6.49 4.95 1.53
C TYR A 23 5.67 6.20 1.87
N LEU A 24 5.17 6.30 3.11
CA LEU A 24 4.43 7.47 3.57
C LEU A 24 5.33 8.59 4.11
N SER A 25 6.65 8.40 4.19
CA SER A 25 7.55 9.41 4.78
C SER A 25 7.59 10.74 4.00
N GLU A 26 7.33 10.73 2.69
CA GLU A 26 7.18 11.96 1.90
C GLU A 26 5.79 12.60 2.07
N ILE A 27 4.80 11.81 2.48
CA ILE A 27 3.45 12.28 2.83
C ILE A 27 3.44 12.78 4.29
N ASP A 28 4.37 12.31 5.13
CA ASP A 28 4.41 12.56 6.57
C ASP A 28 4.61 14.04 6.96
N SER A 29 5.27 14.86 6.13
CA SER A 29 5.48 16.27 6.46
C SER A 29 4.18 17.11 6.45
N ASP A 30 3.14 16.64 5.73
CA ASP A 30 1.87 17.35 5.56
C ASP A 30 0.66 16.56 6.05
N ILE A 31 0.88 15.42 6.73
CA ILE A 31 -0.21 14.50 7.13
C ILE A 31 -1.24 15.19 8.05
N ASP A 32 -0.80 16.06 8.95
CA ASP A 32 -1.70 16.79 9.85
C ASP A 32 -2.54 17.82 9.09
N ILE A 33 -1.95 18.49 8.10
CA ILE A 33 -2.67 19.41 7.21
C ILE A 33 -3.66 18.64 6.34
N GLN A 34 -3.25 17.48 5.82
CA GLN A 34 -4.13 16.61 5.03
C GLN A 34 -5.29 16.05 5.87
N ALA A 35 -5.03 15.64 7.12
CA ALA A 35 -6.06 15.16 8.03
C ALA A 35 -7.13 16.24 8.31
N GLY A 36 -6.70 17.48 8.57
CA GLY A 36 -7.59 18.61 8.74
C GLY A 36 -8.41 18.94 7.48
N LEU A 37 -7.77 18.92 6.31
CA LEU A 37 -8.43 19.15 5.02
C LEU A 37 -9.48 18.06 4.72
N ILE A 38 -9.13 16.79 4.92
CA ILE A 38 -10.06 15.67 4.70
C ILE A 38 -11.27 15.79 5.63
N SER A 39 -11.05 16.08 6.91
CA SER A 39 -12.14 16.31 7.86
C SER A 39 -13.06 17.45 7.41
N ALA A 40 -12.48 18.58 7.00
CA ALA A 40 -13.25 19.73 6.51
C ALA A 40 -14.08 19.39 5.25
N VAL A 41 -13.49 18.65 4.30
CA VAL A 41 -14.19 18.22 3.07
C VAL A 41 -15.34 17.27 3.42
N LEU A 42 -15.13 16.30 4.32
CA LEU A 42 -16.16 15.36 4.74
C LEU A 42 -17.35 16.09 5.42
N HIS A 43 -17.06 17.03 6.30
CA HIS A 43 -18.10 17.88 6.93
C HIS A 43 -18.87 18.70 5.89
N ALA A 44 -18.17 19.36 4.98
CA ALA A 44 -18.81 20.18 3.96
C ALA A 44 -19.71 19.35 3.02
N LEU A 45 -19.29 18.16 2.62
CA LEU A 45 -20.09 17.26 1.78
C LEU A 45 -21.32 16.73 2.52
N ARG A 46 -21.18 16.41 3.80
CA ARG A 46 -22.31 15.96 4.63
C ARG A 46 -23.36 17.08 4.80
N GLU A 47 -22.92 18.30 5.11
CA GLU A 47 -23.83 19.44 5.30
C GLU A 47 -24.53 19.87 4.01
N THR A 48 -23.82 19.80 2.88
CA THR A 48 -24.36 20.30 1.61
C THR A 48 -25.20 19.30 0.84
N ARG A 49 -24.90 18.00 0.96
CA ARG A 49 -25.54 16.94 0.14
C ARG A 49 -26.21 15.84 0.95
N GLY A 50 -25.96 15.76 2.26
CA GLY A 50 -26.45 14.66 3.11
C GLY A 50 -25.86 13.31 2.75
N GLU A 51 -24.84 13.25 1.87
CA GLU A 51 -24.23 12.03 1.38
C GLU A 51 -22.97 11.68 2.19
N THR A 52 -22.80 10.40 2.47
CA THR A 52 -21.57 9.88 3.07
C THR A 52 -20.60 9.52 1.96
N VAL A 53 -19.46 10.18 1.90
CA VAL A 53 -18.39 9.83 0.94
C VAL A 53 -17.61 8.65 1.48
N THR A 54 -17.59 7.56 0.72
CA THR A 54 -16.89 6.33 1.08
C THR A 54 -15.57 6.13 0.35
N ALA A 55 -15.37 6.85 -0.77
CA ALA A 55 -14.13 6.79 -1.54
C ALA A 55 -13.83 8.09 -2.27
N ILE A 56 -12.56 8.47 -2.31
CA ILE A 56 -12.03 9.60 -3.09
C ILE A 56 -10.90 9.10 -3.98
N ARG A 57 -10.91 9.44 -5.27
CA ARG A 57 -9.82 9.11 -6.20
C ARG A 57 -8.90 10.31 -6.38
N TYR A 58 -7.61 10.12 -6.13
CA TYR A 58 -6.61 11.18 -6.22
C TYR A 58 -5.28 10.65 -6.74
N ARG A 59 -4.78 11.18 -7.85
CA ARG A 59 -3.44 10.91 -8.40
C ARG A 59 -3.00 9.44 -8.44
N GLY A 60 -3.91 8.52 -8.80
CA GLY A 60 -3.61 7.08 -8.86
C GLY A 60 -3.87 6.30 -7.57
N TYR A 61 -4.26 7.00 -6.50
CA TYR A 61 -4.75 6.38 -5.27
C TYR A 61 -6.27 6.39 -5.22
N VAL A 62 -6.78 5.46 -4.44
CA VAL A 62 -8.12 5.51 -3.87
C VAL A 62 -7.98 5.69 -2.37
N LEU A 63 -8.58 6.73 -1.84
CA LEU A 63 -8.75 6.96 -0.42
C LEU A 63 -10.10 6.36 -0.03
N LEU A 64 -10.12 5.23 0.64
CA LEU A 64 -11.34 4.70 1.22
C LEU A 64 -11.56 5.38 2.56
N LEU A 65 -12.81 5.75 2.83
CA LEU A 65 -13.19 6.51 3.99
C LEU A 65 -14.26 5.75 4.77
N TYR A 66 -14.10 5.71 6.07
CA TYR A 66 -15.12 5.19 6.98
C TYR A 66 -15.35 6.16 8.13
N GLU A 67 -16.60 6.53 8.34
CA GLU A 67 -17.02 7.39 9.44
C GLU A 67 -17.42 6.52 10.63
N GLY A 68 -16.59 6.53 11.68
CA GLY A 68 -16.95 6.01 12.99
C GLY A 68 -17.75 7.04 13.83
N VAL A 69 -17.99 6.72 15.08
CA VAL A 69 -18.69 7.60 16.01
C VAL A 69 -17.82 8.80 16.41
N LEU A 70 -16.56 8.54 16.76
CA LEU A 70 -15.60 9.53 17.28
C LEU A 70 -14.52 9.91 16.27
N THR A 71 -14.30 9.06 15.26
CA THR A 71 -13.16 9.19 14.35
C THR A 71 -13.57 8.99 12.89
N TYR A 72 -12.66 9.35 11.99
CA TYR A 72 -12.68 8.94 10.59
C TYR A 72 -11.49 8.01 10.34
N GLY A 73 -11.73 6.90 9.64
CA GLY A 73 -10.68 6.06 9.08
C GLY A 73 -10.43 6.39 7.62
N ILE A 74 -9.16 6.42 7.23
CA ILE A 74 -8.70 6.68 5.88
C ILE A 74 -7.76 5.56 5.48
N LEU A 75 -8.11 4.80 4.43
CA LEU A 75 -7.26 3.74 3.90
C LEU A 75 -6.74 4.13 2.52
N PHE A 76 -5.44 4.15 2.35
CA PHE A 76 -4.77 4.43 1.09
C PHE A 76 -4.61 3.13 0.30
N THR A 77 -5.21 3.06 -0.89
CA THR A 77 -5.19 1.87 -1.75
C THR A 77 -5.13 2.25 -3.22
N VAL A 78 -5.05 1.28 -4.12
CA VAL A 78 -5.14 1.49 -5.58
C VAL A 78 -6.52 1.14 -6.13
N GLU A 79 -7.37 0.49 -5.34
CA GLU A 79 -8.69 0.04 -5.76
C GLU A 79 -9.76 0.27 -4.71
N ASP A 80 -10.99 0.33 -5.19
CA ASP A 80 -12.20 0.39 -4.39
C ASP A 80 -12.78 -1.03 -4.31
N ASP A 81 -12.42 -1.76 -3.24
CA ASP A 81 -12.84 -3.15 -3.01
C ASP A 81 -13.69 -3.23 -1.74
N PRO A 82 -14.87 -3.89 -1.78
CA PRO A 82 -15.73 -4.05 -0.61
C PRO A 82 -15.03 -4.66 0.61
N LYS A 83 -14.06 -5.56 0.42
CA LYS A 83 -13.30 -6.15 1.53
C LYS A 83 -12.39 -5.15 2.22
N LEU A 84 -11.85 -4.18 1.46
CA LEU A 84 -11.05 -3.10 2.03
C LEU A 84 -11.92 -2.13 2.83
N HIS A 85 -13.16 -1.89 2.43
CA HIS A 85 -14.14 -1.13 3.21
C HIS A 85 -14.48 -1.85 4.52
N GLU A 86 -14.74 -3.17 4.48
CA GLU A 86 -15.00 -3.96 5.68
C GLU A 86 -13.79 -4.01 6.61
N PHE A 87 -12.59 -4.14 6.07
CA PHE A 87 -11.35 -4.05 6.84
C PHE A 87 -11.23 -2.70 7.54
N LEU A 88 -11.38 -1.59 6.80
CA LEU A 88 -11.31 -0.24 7.34
C LEU A 88 -12.34 -0.02 8.46
N LYS A 89 -13.59 -0.42 8.22
CA LYS A 89 -14.67 -0.38 9.20
C LYS A 89 -14.29 -1.12 10.49
N HIS A 90 -13.82 -2.37 10.37
CA HIS A 90 -13.41 -3.17 11.53
C HIS A 90 -12.29 -2.51 12.33
N ILE A 91 -11.28 -1.97 11.63
CA ILE A 91 -10.16 -1.29 12.29
C ILE A 91 -10.63 -0.05 13.04
N VAL A 92 -11.46 0.81 12.42
CA VAL A 92 -11.95 2.04 13.06
C VAL A 92 -12.81 1.72 14.27
N LEU A 93 -13.77 0.81 14.15
CA LEU A 93 -14.62 0.41 15.27
C LEU A 93 -13.80 -0.17 16.44
N LYS A 94 -12.81 -1.00 16.13
CA LYS A 94 -11.94 -1.58 17.15
C LYS A 94 -11.06 -0.53 17.81
N PHE A 95 -10.57 0.46 17.07
CA PHE A 95 -9.83 1.60 17.59
C PHE A 95 -10.69 2.40 18.59
N GLU A 96 -11.90 2.76 18.20
CA GLU A 96 -12.83 3.50 19.05
C GLU A 96 -13.19 2.75 20.33
N ILE A 97 -13.43 1.43 20.25
CA ILE A 97 -13.73 0.60 21.42
C ILE A 97 -12.54 0.59 22.42
N ILE A 98 -11.33 0.44 21.92
CA ILE A 98 -10.13 0.33 22.77
C ILE A 98 -9.77 1.68 23.41
N TYR A 99 -9.92 2.78 22.67
CA TYR A 99 -9.46 4.11 23.06
C TYR A 99 -10.60 5.09 23.31
N THR A 100 -11.78 4.58 23.67
CA THR A 100 -12.97 5.42 23.92
C THR A 100 -12.66 6.52 24.95
N ASP A 101 -12.05 6.16 26.07
CA ASP A 101 -11.78 7.09 27.18
C ASP A 101 -10.77 8.18 26.77
N GLU A 102 -9.74 7.81 25.99
CA GLU A 102 -8.73 8.74 25.49
C GLU A 102 -9.34 9.71 24.47
N LEU A 103 -10.21 9.21 23.58
CA LEU A 103 -10.86 10.02 22.55
C LEU A 103 -11.89 11.02 23.12
N TYR A 104 -12.52 10.71 24.27
CA TYR A 104 -13.43 11.63 24.95
C TYR A 104 -12.73 12.64 25.86
N LYS A 105 -11.48 12.38 26.25
CA LYS A 105 -10.71 13.35 27.02
C LYS A 105 -10.33 14.51 26.09
N GLU A 106 -10.77 15.72 26.38
CA GLU A 106 -10.38 16.95 25.69
C GLU A 106 -8.88 17.33 25.89
N THR A 107 -8.07 16.40 26.38
CA THR A 107 -6.62 16.58 26.60
C THR A 107 -5.86 16.35 25.29
N VAL A 108 -4.67 16.93 25.20
CA VAL A 108 -3.75 16.75 24.06
C VAL A 108 -3.53 15.27 23.80
N LEU A 109 -4.09 14.76 22.70
CA LEU A 109 -3.92 13.37 22.27
C LEU A 109 -2.47 13.16 21.81
N ASN A 110 -1.75 12.26 22.49
CA ASN A 110 -0.39 11.89 22.11
C ASN A 110 -0.42 10.64 21.22
N ARG A 111 0.14 10.72 20.01
CA ARG A 111 0.21 9.58 19.07
C ARG A 111 0.88 8.34 19.69
N MET A 112 1.81 8.52 20.63
CA MET A 112 2.50 7.42 21.30
C MET A 112 1.55 6.50 22.08
N ASP A 113 0.42 7.03 22.55
CA ASP A 113 -0.57 6.26 23.30
C ASP A 113 -1.27 5.21 22.43
N PHE A 114 -1.25 5.39 21.11
CA PHE A 114 -1.92 4.53 20.14
C PHE A 114 -0.96 3.57 19.39
N GLU A 115 0.33 3.57 19.69
CA GLU A 115 1.34 2.77 18.97
C GLU A 115 1.07 1.25 19.04
N LEU A 116 0.57 0.77 20.16
CA LEU A 116 0.25 -0.66 20.33
C LEU A 116 -0.85 -1.13 19.37
N PHE A 117 -1.69 -0.23 18.89
CA PHE A 117 -2.72 -0.56 17.92
C PHE A 117 -2.16 -1.07 16.58
N ARG A 118 -0.91 -0.77 16.26
CA ARG A 118 -0.22 -1.30 15.08
C ARG A 118 -0.21 -2.83 15.04
N ILE A 119 -0.11 -3.48 16.19
CA ILE A 119 -0.13 -4.94 16.27
C ILE A 119 -1.49 -5.48 15.81
N ILE A 120 -2.57 -4.83 16.25
CA ILE A 120 -3.94 -5.20 15.88
C ILE A 120 -4.17 -5.02 14.37
N VAL A 121 -3.74 -3.87 13.84
CA VAL A 121 -3.86 -3.58 12.39
C VAL A 121 -3.09 -4.60 11.57
N ARG A 122 -1.86 -4.93 11.96
CA ARG A 122 -1.04 -5.95 11.27
C ARG A 122 -1.67 -7.34 11.29
N ASN A 123 -2.21 -7.75 12.42
CA ASN A 123 -2.85 -9.06 12.55
C ASN A 123 -4.09 -9.16 11.65
N HIS A 124 -4.98 -8.16 11.69
CA HIS A 124 -6.15 -8.13 10.80
C HIS A 124 -5.76 -8.04 9.32
N TYR A 125 -4.70 -7.30 9.01
CA TYR A 125 -4.17 -7.26 7.66
C TYR A 125 -3.67 -8.63 7.19
N ALA A 126 -2.91 -9.33 8.04
CA ALA A 126 -2.42 -10.68 7.74
C ALA A 126 -3.57 -11.71 7.57
N GLU A 127 -4.64 -11.57 8.35
CA GLU A 127 -5.85 -12.41 8.21
C GLU A 127 -6.60 -12.15 6.90
N MET A 128 -6.70 -10.89 6.49
CA MET A 128 -7.36 -10.49 5.23
C MET A 128 -6.57 -10.94 4.00
N ILE A 129 -5.25 -10.78 4.07
CA ILE A 129 -4.33 -11.21 3.03
C ILE A 129 -3.87 -12.62 3.36
N THR A 130 -4.40 -13.60 2.67
CA THR A 130 -3.85 -14.95 2.64
C THR A 130 -2.50 -14.91 1.91
N VAL A 131 -1.47 -14.33 2.56
CA VAL A 131 -0.12 -14.32 2.01
C VAL A 131 0.44 -15.73 2.11
N ASP A 132 0.84 -16.29 0.99
CA ASP A 132 1.66 -17.49 0.98
C ASP A 132 3.06 -17.15 1.53
N VAL A 133 3.18 -17.21 2.85
CA VAL A 133 4.39 -16.81 3.60
C VAL A 133 5.58 -17.66 3.14
N THR A 134 5.36 -18.95 2.84
CA THR A 134 6.43 -19.86 2.40
C THR A 134 7.00 -19.40 1.07
N ASN A 135 6.16 -19.06 0.12
CA ASN A 135 6.60 -18.55 -1.16
C ASN A 135 7.20 -17.13 -1.05
N LEU A 136 6.66 -16.28 -0.19
CA LEU A 136 7.22 -14.96 0.09
C LEU A 136 8.64 -15.06 0.64
N ASP A 137 8.88 -15.91 1.63
CA ASP A 137 10.21 -16.15 2.20
C ASP A 137 11.19 -16.70 1.16
N ARG A 138 10.72 -17.59 0.30
CA ARG A 138 11.51 -18.11 -0.83
C ARG A 138 11.90 -16.96 -1.78
N LEU A 139 10.96 -16.10 -2.17
CA LEU A 139 11.23 -14.95 -3.05
C LEU A 139 12.23 -13.98 -2.41
N ILE A 140 12.07 -13.66 -1.14
CA ILE A 140 13.00 -12.80 -0.40
C ILE A 140 14.42 -13.41 -0.39
N LYS A 141 14.54 -14.73 -0.15
CA LYS A 141 15.83 -15.42 -0.17
C LYS A 141 16.50 -15.39 -1.55
N ILE A 142 15.73 -15.45 -2.63
CA ILE A 142 16.22 -15.32 -4.00
C ILE A 142 16.72 -13.89 -4.28
N LEU A 143 16.01 -12.87 -3.81
CA LEU A 143 16.29 -11.46 -4.09
C LEU A 143 17.38 -10.86 -3.19
N ARG A 144 17.51 -11.35 -1.95
CA ARG A 144 18.45 -10.78 -0.97
C ARG A 144 19.90 -10.74 -1.42
N PRO A 145 20.47 -11.77 -2.09
CA PRO A 145 21.86 -11.76 -2.54
C PRO A 145 22.09 -10.99 -3.84
N THR A 146 21.05 -10.39 -4.43
CA THR A 146 21.17 -9.68 -5.71
C THR A 146 21.75 -8.28 -5.54
N THR A 147 22.35 -7.74 -6.60
CA THR A 147 22.83 -6.36 -6.64
C THR A 147 21.69 -5.34 -6.81
N LEU A 148 20.46 -5.84 -7.07
CA LEU A 148 19.28 -5.00 -7.20
C LEU A 148 18.91 -4.37 -5.86
N THR A 149 18.90 -3.04 -5.82
CA THR A 149 18.60 -2.26 -4.62
C THR A 149 17.15 -1.83 -4.51
N ASN A 150 16.42 -1.91 -5.63
CA ASN A 150 15.04 -1.45 -5.70
C ASN A 150 14.14 -2.58 -6.23
N TYR A 151 13.29 -3.12 -5.36
CA TYR A 151 12.29 -4.10 -5.73
C TYR A 151 11.11 -4.14 -4.77
N ILE A 152 9.95 -4.57 -5.28
CA ILE A 152 8.71 -4.76 -4.51
C ILE A 152 8.19 -6.15 -4.79
N ILE A 153 7.65 -6.82 -3.78
CA ILE A 153 6.87 -8.05 -3.93
C ILE A 153 5.42 -7.70 -3.58
N TYR A 154 4.53 -7.95 -4.53
CA TYR A 154 3.08 -7.80 -4.36
C TYR A 154 2.44 -9.19 -4.21
N GLU A 155 1.41 -9.30 -3.39
CA GLU A 155 0.48 -10.41 -3.51
C GLU A 155 -0.46 -10.19 -4.72
N THR A 156 -0.87 -11.25 -5.43
CA THR A 156 -1.58 -11.12 -6.72
C THR A 156 -3.08 -10.94 -6.59
N LYS A 157 -3.67 -11.10 -5.41
CA LYS A 157 -5.12 -11.03 -5.21
C LYS A 157 -5.63 -9.59 -5.22
N PHE A 158 -5.01 -8.73 -4.41
CA PHE A 158 -5.34 -7.30 -4.31
C PHE A 158 -4.20 -6.39 -4.78
N PHE A 159 -3.11 -6.99 -5.23
CA PHE A 159 -1.90 -6.31 -5.65
C PHE A 159 -1.31 -5.38 -4.57
N ASN A 160 -1.37 -5.86 -3.31
CA ASN A 160 -0.80 -5.15 -2.19
C ASN A 160 0.69 -5.45 -2.04
N PRO A 161 1.52 -4.46 -1.73
CA PRO A 161 2.92 -4.69 -1.44
C PRO A 161 3.05 -5.46 -0.12
N VAL A 162 3.66 -6.65 -0.17
CA VAL A 162 3.95 -7.50 1.00
C VAL A 162 5.41 -7.43 1.43
N PHE A 163 6.27 -6.98 0.53
CA PHE A 163 7.67 -6.67 0.83
C PHE A 163 8.17 -5.56 -0.08
N THR A 164 8.90 -4.60 0.48
CA THR A 164 9.43 -3.46 -0.27
C THR A 164 10.89 -3.20 0.14
N LYS A 165 11.76 -3.10 -0.84
CA LYS A 165 13.12 -2.59 -0.71
C LYS A 165 13.32 -1.54 -1.81
N ILE A 166 13.20 -0.27 -1.48
CA ILE A 166 13.37 0.86 -2.39
C ILE A 166 14.30 1.86 -1.73
N VAL A 167 15.36 2.22 -2.45
CA VAL A 167 16.36 3.20 -2.02
C VAL A 167 16.20 4.50 -2.81
N ASP A 168 15.69 4.41 -4.04
CA ASP A 168 15.54 5.56 -4.93
C ASP A 168 14.23 6.31 -4.63
N PRO A 169 14.30 7.60 -4.22
CA PRO A 169 13.12 8.42 -3.91
C PRO A 169 12.18 8.60 -5.12
N LEU A 170 12.71 8.69 -6.34
CA LEU A 170 11.90 8.82 -7.55
C LEU A 170 11.03 7.58 -7.78
N ILE A 171 11.59 6.40 -7.53
CA ILE A 171 10.83 5.15 -7.60
C ILE A 171 9.81 5.12 -6.46
N ALA A 172 10.21 5.49 -5.24
CA ALA A 172 9.35 5.52 -4.07
C ALA A 172 8.08 6.37 -4.31
N SER A 173 8.23 7.57 -4.83
CA SER A 173 7.10 8.48 -5.09
C SER A 173 6.15 8.00 -6.20
N ASN A 174 6.58 7.07 -7.05
CA ASN A 174 5.79 6.53 -8.17
C ASN A 174 5.25 5.11 -7.93
N ILE A 175 5.46 4.52 -6.73
CA ILE A 175 4.98 3.16 -6.43
C ILE A 175 3.47 2.96 -6.71
N PRO A 176 2.54 3.90 -6.39
CA PRO A 176 1.12 3.67 -6.64
C PRO A 176 0.79 3.55 -8.12
N GLN A 177 1.37 4.42 -8.94
CA GLN A 177 1.17 4.41 -10.39
C GLN A 177 1.70 3.11 -10.98
N ILE A 178 2.89 2.70 -10.52
CA ILE A 178 3.54 1.45 -10.94
C ILE A 178 2.71 0.24 -10.49
N SER A 179 2.25 0.21 -9.25
CA SER A 179 1.37 -0.84 -8.71
C SER A 179 0.10 -0.98 -9.54
N ARG A 180 -0.52 0.14 -9.93
CA ARG A 180 -1.70 0.15 -10.78
C ARG A 180 -1.41 -0.46 -12.15
N ILE A 181 -0.31 -0.06 -12.81
CA ILE A 181 0.07 -0.58 -14.13
C ILE A 181 0.23 -2.11 -14.08
N PHE A 182 0.99 -2.63 -13.10
CA PHE A 182 1.22 -4.07 -12.99
C PHE A 182 -0.04 -4.85 -12.63
N ARG A 183 -0.95 -4.27 -11.83
CA ARG A 183 -2.26 -4.84 -11.58
C ARG A 183 -3.10 -4.91 -12.86
N ASP A 184 -3.19 -3.80 -13.61
CA ASP A 184 -3.97 -3.73 -14.84
C ASP A 184 -3.45 -4.76 -15.88
N ILE A 185 -2.12 -4.97 -15.95
CA ILE A 185 -1.52 -6.04 -16.75
C ILE A 185 -1.98 -7.42 -16.25
N SER A 186 -1.91 -7.68 -14.95
CA SER A 186 -2.33 -8.95 -14.36
C SER A 186 -3.82 -9.25 -14.61
N ASP A 187 -4.67 -8.22 -14.54
CA ASP A 187 -6.11 -8.37 -14.80
C ASP A 187 -6.40 -8.59 -16.29
N LEU A 188 -5.65 -7.95 -17.18
CA LEU A 188 -5.73 -8.20 -18.63
C LEU A 188 -5.36 -9.65 -18.95
N GLU A 189 -4.28 -10.17 -18.36
CA GLU A 189 -3.85 -11.56 -18.51
C GLU A 189 -4.93 -12.55 -18.09
N LYS A 190 -5.56 -12.33 -16.92
CA LYS A 190 -6.68 -13.14 -16.46
C LYS A 190 -7.84 -13.15 -17.46
N LYS A 191 -8.19 -11.97 -18.02
CA LYS A 191 -9.25 -11.84 -19.03
C LYS A 191 -8.91 -12.53 -20.35
N MET A 192 -7.65 -12.44 -20.78
CA MET A 192 -7.19 -13.07 -22.02
C MET A 192 -6.91 -14.57 -21.88
N ARG A 193 -7.02 -15.13 -20.66
CA ARG A 193 -6.64 -16.52 -20.33
C ARG A 193 -5.22 -16.88 -20.75
N GLN A 194 -4.35 -15.90 -20.81
CA GLN A 194 -2.92 -16.08 -21.12
C GLN A 194 -2.14 -16.02 -19.83
N LYS A 195 -1.15 -16.93 -19.68
CA LYS A 195 -0.21 -16.89 -18.56
C LYS A 195 1.04 -16.17 -19.04
N HIS A 196 1.17 -14.90 -18.74
CA HIS A 196 2.46 -14.24 -18.84
C HIS A 196 3.27 -14.51 -17.57
N THR A 197 4.53 -14.76 -17.76
CA THR A 197 5.46 -14.94 -16.64
C THR A 197 6.24 -13.66 -16.35
N THR A 198 6.31 -12.75 -17.32
CA THR A 198 7.07 -11.50 -17.17
C THR A 198 6.51 -10.38 -18.04
N SER A 199 6.59 -9.16 -17.52
CA SER A 199 6.34 -7.93 -18.26
C SER A 199 7.51 -6.96 -18.06
N GLU A 200 7.83 -6.18 -19.10
CA GLU A 200 8.89 -5.17 -19.05
C GLU A 200 8.33 -3.82 -19.50
N ILE A 201 8.61 -2.78 -18.73
CA ILE A 201 8.21 -1.41 -19.00
C ILE A 201 9.44 -0.54 -18.91
N SER A 202 9.61 0.34 -19.90
CA SER A 202 10.71 1.30 -19.94
C SER A 202 10.19 2.70 -19.68
N PHE A 203 10.71 3.35 -18.68
CA PHE A 203 10.53 4.77 -18.41
C PHE A 203 11.80 5.53 -18.80
N LEU A 204 11.73 6.85 -18.83
CA LEU A 204 12.88 7.68 -19.19
C LEU A 204 14.08 7.43 -18.27
N ASN A 205 13.83 7.35 -16.95
CA ASN A 205 14.86 7.31 -15.92
C ASN A 205 15.10 5.91 -15.33
N PHE A 206 14.22 4.95 -15.58
CA PHE A 206 14.35 3.58 -15.07
C PHE A 206 13.57 2.57 -15.90
N HIS A 207 14.01 1.33 -15.81
CA HIS A 207 13.31 0.17 -16.36
C HIS A 207 12.69 -0.64 -15.23
N VAL A 208 11.58 -1.29 -15.54
CA VAL A 208 10.83 -2.10 -14.59
C VAL A 208 10.55 -3.47 -15.20
N THR A 209 10.88 -4.52 -14.48
CA THR A 209 10.53 -5.90 -14.85
C THR A 209 9.60 -6.47 -13.80
N GLY A 210 8.40 -6.86 -14.20
CA GLY A 210 7.46 -7.65 -13.40
C GLY A 210 7.64 -9.15 -13.67
N ILE A 211 7.71 -9.95 -12.62
CA ILE A 211 7.77 -11.42 -12.68
C ILE A 211 6.57 -11.96 -11.92
N TYR A 212 5.66 -12.63 -12.61
CA TYR A 212 4.39 -13.10 -12.04
C TYR A 212 4.47 -14.57 -11.65
N THR A 213 4.09 -14.87 -10.43
CA THR A 213 3.80 -16.21 -9.94
C THR A 213 2.32 -16.34 -9.64
N PRO A 214 1.77 -17.52 -9.34
CA PRO A 214 0.37 -17.67 -8.98
C PRO A 214 -0.06 -16.83 -7.76
N THR A 215 0.85 -16.58 -6.81
CA THR A 215 0.57 -15.93 -5.53
C THR A 215 1.21 -14.57 -5.37
N HIS A 216 2.28 -14.28 -6.10
CA HIS A 216 3.05 -13.04 -5.96
C HIS A 216 3.48 -12.47 -7.31
N CYS A 217 3.65 -11.14 -7.36
CA CYS A 217 4.33 -10.44 -8.44
C CYS A 217 5.58 -9.74 -7.88
N VAL A 218 6.74 -10.08 -8.43
CA VAL A 218 8.01 -9.43 -8.09
C VAL A 218 8.28 -8.34 -9.11
N VAL A 219 8.40 -7.10 -8.66
CA VAL A 219 8.69 -5.94 -9.51
C VAL A 219 10.10 -5.45 -9.21
N LEU A 220 10.96 -5.50 -10.20
CA LEU A 220 12.38 -5.14 -10.14
C LEU A 220 12.59 -3.81 -10.87
N PHE A 221 13.34 -2.89 -10.25
CA PHE A 221 13.67 -1.59 -10.82
C PHE A 221 15.19 -1.48 -11.03
N TYR A 222 15.60 -0.96 -12.17
CA TYR A 222 17.01 -0.75 -12.52
C TYR A 222 17.16 0.43 -13.48
N SER A 223 18.31 1.10 -13.43
CA SER A 223 18.58 2.26 -14.30
C SER A 223 18.82 1.83 -15.76
N PRO A 224 18.61 2.73 -16.75
CA PRO A 224 18.95 2.47 -18.14
C PRO A 224 20.44 2.12 -18.32
N GLU A 225 21.33 2.73 -17.56
CA GLU A 225 22.77 2.47 -17.57
C GLU A 225 23.11 1.06 -17.07
N GLN A 226 22.36 0.56 -16.08
CA GLN A 226 22.48 -0.82 -15.59
C GLN A 226 22.00 -1.83 -16.62
N ARG A 227 21.00 -1.50 -17.45
CA ARG A 227 20.51 -2.38 -18.51
C ARG A 227 21.55 -2.69 -19.59
N THR A 228 22.43 -1.72 -19.90
CA THR A 228 23.51 -1.90 -20.88
C THR A 228 24.62 -2.85 -20.38
N LYS A 229 24.70 -3.06 -19.06
CA LYS A 229 25.62 -4.03 -18.47
C LYS A 229 25.00 -5.41 -18.54
N ASN A 230 25.59 -6.31 -19.33
CA ASN A 230 25.19 -7.73 -19.43
C ASN A 230 24.98 -8.41 -18.06
N THR A 231 25.53 -7.84 -17.00
CA THR A 231 25.42 -8.31 -15.62
C THR A 231 23.97 -8.27 -15.11
N ILE A 232 23.25 -7.16 -15.28
CA ILE A 232 21.85 -7.03 -14.81
C ILE A 232 20.91 -7.95 -15.59
N VAL A 233 21.08 -8.05 -16.90
CA VAL A 233 20.27 -8.96 -17.72
C VAL A 233 20.47 -10.42 -17.27
N ARG A 234 21.71 -10.80 -16.99
CA ARG A 234 22.03 -12.14 -16.45
C ARG A 234 21.43 -12.36 -15.07
N GLU A 235 21.48 -11.34 -14.21
CA GLU A 235 20.92 -11.41 -12.88
C GLU A 235 19.39 -11.54 -12.90
N ILE A 236 18.70 -10.75 -13.72
CA ILE A 236 17.24 -10.86 -13.93
C ILE A 236 16.86 -12.24 -14.45
N ASN A 237 17.59 -12.76 -15.45
CA ASN A 237 17.35 -14.09 -15.98
C ASN A 237 17.63 -15.19 -14.94
N HIS A 238 18.63 -15.01 -14.09
CA HIS A 238 18.88 -15.91 -12.97
C HIS A 238 17.75 -15.90 -11.94
N ILE A 239 17.24 -14.71 -11.58
CA ILE A 239 16.08 -14.55 -10.70
C ILE A 239 14.85 -15.23 -11.31
N LYS A 240 14.53 -14.93 -12.59
CA LYS A 240 13.43 -15.57 -13.32
C LYS A 240 13.52 -17.10 -13.22
N ARG A 241 14.67 -17.68 -13.55
CA ARG A 241 14.87 -19.13 -13.50
C ARG A 241 14.61 -19.68 -12.09
N LYS A 242 15.20 -19.07 -11.05
CA LYS A 242 15.02 -19.51 -9.66
C LYS A 242 13.60 -19.36 -9.13
N ILE A 243 12.83 -18.41 -9.65
CA ILE A 243 11.43 -18.24 -9.26
C ILE A 243 10.55 -19.35 -9.84
N PHE A 244 10.87 -19.84 -11.03
CA PHE A 244 10.09 -20.86 -11.74
C PHE A 244 10.60 -22.31 -11.58
N GLU A 245 11.80 -22.50 -10.99
CA GLU A 245 12.27 -23.79 -10.48
C GLU A 245 11.62 -24.12 -9.13
#